data_6fc8252b7aa9924a6999846563bb8a4c
#
_entry.id   6fc8252b7aa9924a6999846563bb8a4c
#
_cell.length_a   1.000
_cell.length_b   1.000
_cell.length_c   1.000
_cell.angle_alpha   90.00
_cell.angle_beta   90.00
_cell.angle_gamma   90.00
#
_symmetry.space_group_name_H-M   'P 1'
#
loop_
_entity.id
_entity.type
_entity.pdbx_description
1 polymer ?
#
loop_
_entity_poly.entity_id
_entity_poly.type
_entity_poly.pdbx_seq_one_letter_code
_entity_poly.pdbx_strand_id
1 'polypeptide(L)'
;STCQRPANVSGRPSKPPSREDLTVTDTASGPQTKRASFTNFEESTAEDWAMILPQLKLTQSRVADRVIGLLRDLESDHGGFPVNRLEHSLQTATRAERAGKDDEYVFCALVHDIGDTLSPYNHPDIAAAIVKPFVSEANYFMVKHHGEFQGYYFWDYIGLDANARDKYRNSPHFERTVEFCGEYDQTAFNASYVSNPLEHYEPLIRQMLCGT
;
A
#
# COMPACT_ATOMS: atom_id res chain seq x y z
N SER A 1 -42.54 -22.87 -25.23
CA SER A 1 -41.34 -22.99 -26.10
C SER A 1 -40.25 -23.64 -25.31
N THR A 2 -39.93 -24.85 -25.68
CA THR A 2 -39.01 -25.81 -25.10
C THR A 2 -37.55 -25.39 -25.24
N CYS A 3 -36.84 -25.35 -24.12
CA CYS A 3 -35.40 -25.15 -24.07
C CYS A 3 -34.71 -26.51 -24.23
N GLN A 4 -34.02 -26.73 -25.35
CA GLN A 4 -33.20 -27.92 -25.61
C GLN A 4 -31.79 -27.71 -25.02
N ARG A 5 -31.32 -28.70 -24.23
CA ARG A 5 -29.92 -28.80 -23.75
C ARG A 5 -29.04 -29.33 -24.92
N PRO A 6 -27.84 -28.81 -25.11
CA PRO A 6 -26.87 -29.42 -26.00
C PRO A 6 -26.18 -30.63 -25.35
N ALA A 7 -25.81 -31.58 -26.20
CA ALA A 7 -25.32 -32.91 -25.89
C ALA A 7 -23.94 -32.93 -25.25
N ASN A 8 -23.78 -33.92 -24.38
CA ASN A 8 -22.58 -34.32 -23.64
C ASN A 8 -21.49 -34.82 -24.61
N VAL A 9 -20.35 -34.10 -24.66
CA VAL A 9 -19.13 -34.56 -25.33
C VAL A 9 -18.19 -35.13 -24.27
N SER A 10 -18.09 -36.46 -24.22
CA SER A 10 -17.17 -37.24 -23.40
C SER A 10 -15.76 -37.13 -23.98
N GLY A 11 -14.97 -36.17 -23.49
CA GLY A 11 -13.52 -36.12 -23.65
C GLY A 11 -12.86 -36.37 -22.30
N ARG A 12 -12.11 -37.49 -22.14
CA ARG A 12 -11.29 -37.73 -20.98
C ARG A 12 -10.27 -36.60 -20.85
N PRO A 13 -10.07 -36.00 -19.66
CA PRO A 13 -8.96 -35.06 -19.44
C PRO A 13 -7.62 -35.80 -19.56
N SER A 14 -6.72 -35.27 -20.39
CA SER A 14 -5.34 -35.73 -20.50
C SER A 14 -4.63 -35.52 -19.14
N LYS A 15 -3.85 -36.53 -18.77
CA LYS A 15 -3.03 -36.55 -17.54
C LYS A 15 -2.14 -35.29 -17.46
N PRO A 16 -2.08 -34.58 -16.32
CA PRO A 16 -1.15 -33.48 -16.19
C PRO A 16 0.30 -33.97 -16.32
N PRO A 17 1.23 -33.14 -16.87
CA PRO A 17 2.64 -33.52 -17.01
C PRO A 17 3.26 -33.81 -15.66
N SER A 18 4.13 -34.82 -15.62
CA SER A 18 4.88 -35.22 -14.42
C SER A 18 5.87 -34.12 -14.03
N ARG A 19 6.16 -34.02 -12.72
CA ARG A 19 7.05 -33.01 -12.11
C ARG A 19 8.51 -32.99 -12.64
N GLU A 20 8.85 -33.88 -13.54
CA GLU A 20 10.23 -34.04 -14.07
C GLU A 20 10.52 -33.22 -15.34
N ASP A 21 9.49 -32.60 -15.98
CA ASP A 21 9.68 -31.87 -17.24
C ASP A 21 9.80 -30.33 -17.09
N LEU A 22 9.92 -29.83 -15.86
CA LEU A 22 10.22 -28.42 -15.62
C LEU A 22 11.70 -28.21 -15.30
N THR A 23 12.55 -28.42 -16.29
CA THR A 23 13.90 -27.88 -16.25
C THR A 23 13.82 -26.36 -16.48
N VAL A 24 13.70 -25.61 -15.40
CA VAL A 24 13.95 -24.17 -15.41
C VAL A 24 15.45 -23.99 -15.65
N THR A 25 15.83 -23.66 -16.88
CA THR A 25 17.17 -23.19 -17.19
C THR A 25 17.34 -21.83 -16.57
N ASP A 26 17.90 -21.79 -15.36
CA ASP A 26 18.33 -20.56 -14.68
C ASP A 26 19.59 -20.03 -15.40
N THR A 27 19.38 -19.15 -16.40
CA THR A 27 20.44 -18.42 -17.10
C THR A 27 20.53 -16.98 -16.60
N ALA A 28 20.73 -16.79 -15.31
CA ALA A 28 21.14 -15.52 -14.73
C ALA A 28 22.24 -15.76 -13.69
N SER A 29 23.44 -16.15 -14.14
CA SER A 29 24.63 -16.18 -13.31
C SER A 29 25.22 -14.79 -13.13
N GLY A 30 24.53 -13.96 -12.30
CA GLY A 30 25.23 -12.91 -11.58
C GLY A 30 26.15 -13.54 -10.52
N PRO A 31 27.17 -12.81 -9.99
CA PRO A 31 28.06 -13.37 -8.98
C PRO A 31 27.24 -13.95 -7.83
N GLN A 32 27.34 -15.28 -7.61
CA GLN A 32 26.65 -15.96 -6.51
C GLN A 32 27.19 -15.39 -5.19
N THR A 33 26.41 -14.51 -4.58
CA THR A 33 26.72 -14.05 -3.23
C THR A 33 26.68 -15.26 -2.30
N LYS A 34 27.78 -15.52 -1.60
CA LYS A 34 27.88 -16.58 -0.61
C LYS A 34 26.72 -16.43 0.38
N ARG A 35 26.00 -17.53 0.64
CA ARG A 35 24.85 -17.55 1.56
C ARG A 35 25.26 -18.29 2.84
N ALA A 36 24.62 -17.91 3.96
CA ALA A 36 24.69 -18.68 5.20
C ALA A 36 24.12 -20.09 4.98
N SER A 37 24.62 -21.05 5.71
CA SER A 37 24.27 -22.48 5.54
C SER A 37 23.53 -23.10 6.72
N PHE A 38 23.24 -22.33 7.79
CA PHE A 38 22.49 -22.81 8.95
C PHE A 38 21.04 -23.17 8.59
N THR A 39 20.48 -24.16 9.29
CA THR A 39 19.10 -24.63 9.09
C THR A 39 18.14 -24.07 10.16
N ASN A 40 18.67 -23.61 11.28
CA ASN A 40 17.97 -22.90 12.34
C ASN A 40 18.89 -21.84 12.97
N PHE A 41 18.32 -20.85 13.67
CA PHE A 41 19.09 -19.73 14.21
C PHE A 41 20.08 -20.11 15.32
N GLU A 42 19.83 -21.22 16.05
CA GLU A 42 20.74 -21.68 17.10
C GLU A 42 22.07 -22.15 16.52
N GLU A 43 22.10 -22.61 15.27
CA GLU A 43 23.30 -23.02 14.53
C GLU A 43 24.02 -21.84 13.86
N SER A 44 23.44 -20.65 13.84
CA SER A 44 24.04 -19.50 13.16
C SER A 44 25.30 -19.01 13.88
N THR A 45 26.29 -18.59 13.12
CA THR A 45 27.58 -18.10 13.59
C THR A 45 27.74 -16.59 13.38
N ALA A 46 28.72 -15.99 14.02
CA ALA A 46 29.07 -14.59 13.81
C ALA A 46 29.47 -14.32 12.34
N GLU A 47 30.09 -15.30 11.69
CA GLU A 47 30.47 -15.22 10.27
C GLU A 47 29.25 -15.20 9.36
N ASP A 48 28.20 -15.97 9.67
CA ASP A 48 26.93 -15.93 8.94
C ASP A 48 26.28 -14.53 9.04
N TRP A 49 26.24 -13.97 10.25
CA TRP A 49 25.68 -12.64 10.47
C TRP A 49 26.51 -11.53 9.82
N ALA A 50 27.82 -11.66 9.74
CA ALA A 50 28.66 -10.72 9.00
C ALA A 50 28.32 -10.70 7.49
N MET A 51 27.85 -11.82 6.93
CA MET A 51 27.35 -11.87 5.54
C MET A 51 25.91 -11.35 5.40
N ILE A 52 25.04 -11.67 6.37
CA ILE A 52 23.61 -11.36 6.32
C ILE A 52 23.34 -9.86 6.52
N LEU A 53 23.99 -9.23 7.51
CA LEU A 53 23.70 -7.84 7.88
C LEU A 53 23.84 -6.82 6.72
N PRO A 54 24.87 -6.89 5.85
CA PRO A 54 24.93 -6.01 4.68
C PRO A 54 23.76 -6.21 3.71
N GLN A 55 23.28 -7.43 3.54
CA GLN A 55 22.13 -7.74 2.68
C GLN A 55 20.82 -7.23 3.27
N LEU A 56 20.65 -7.29 4.59
CA LEU A 56 19.51 -6.70 5.27
C LEU A 56 19.49 -5.17 5.09
N LYS A 57 20.63 -4.50 5.25
CA LYS A 57 20.75 -3.06 5.00
C LYS A 57 20.38 -2.70 3.54
N LEU A 58 20.87 -3.47 2.57
CA LEU A 58 20.49 -3.28 1.16
C LEU A 58 18.98 -3.49 0.94
N THR A 59 18.38 -4.45 1.62
CA THR A 59 16.93 -4.68 1.56
C THR A 59 16.15 -3.51 2.16
N GLN A 60 16.62 -2.96 3.28
CA GLN A 60 16.04 -1.77 3.91
C GLN A 60 16.12 -0.54 3.01
N SER A 61 17.25 -0.32 2.32
CA SER A 61 17.42 0.82 1.40
C SER A 61 16.47 0.80 0.19
N ARG A 62 15.80 -0.33 -0.07
CA ARG A 62 14.82 -0.48 -1.17
C ARG A 62 13.36 -0.24 -0.74
N VAL A 63 13.12 0.19 0.48
CA VAL A 63 11.74 0.42 0.98
C VAL A 63 11.04 1.48 0.13
N ALA A 64 11.73 2.56 -0.23
CA ALA A 64 11.16 3.60 -1.09
C ALA A 64 10.73 3.05 -2.46
N ASP A 65 11.55 2.24 -3.12
CA ASP A 65 11.21 1.63 -4.41
C ASP A 65 9.97 0.72 -4.31
N ARG A 66 9.82 0.01 -3.19
CA ARG A 66 8.64 -0.84 -2.93
C ARG A 66 7.39 -0.01 -2.71
N VAL A 67 7.47 1.08 -1.96
CA VAL A 67 6.33 1.99 -1.75
C VAL A 67 5.92 2.64 -3.07
N ILE A 68 6.86 3.07 -3.91
CA ILE A 68 6.57 3.58 -5.25
C ILE A 68 5.88 2.48 -6.09
N GLY A 69 6.35 1.23 -6.01
CA GLY A 69 5.70 0.10 -6.67
C GLY A 69 4.25 -0.10 -6.22
N LEU A 70 3.99 -0.10 -4.92
CA LEU A 70 2.63 -0.22 -4.36
C LEU A 70 1.73 0.94 -4.81
N LEU A 71 2.25 2.17 -4.89
CA LEU A 71 1.47 3.29 -5.43
C LEU A 71 1.10 3.07 -6.90
N ARG A 72 2.03 2.58 -7.73
CA ARG A 72 1.72 2.25 -9.14
C ARG A 72 0.69 1.14 -9.29
N ASP A 73 0.72 0.15 -8.41
CA ASP A 73 -0.27 -0.94 -8.42
C ASP A 73 -1.71 -0.45 -8.18
N LEU A 74 -1.89 0.69 -7.48
CA LEU A 74 -3.19 1.34 -7.27
C LEU A 74 -3.83 1.88 -8.56
N GLU A 75 -3.07 2.07 -9.65
CA GLU A 75 -3.59 2.58 -10.92
C GLU A 75 -4.62 1.64 -11.55
N SER A 76 -4.47 0.34 -11.34
CA SER A 76 -5.35 -0.68 -11.93
C SER A 76 -6.71 -0.81 -11.24
N ASP A 77 -6.90 -0.21 -10.06
CA ASP A 77 -8.10 -0.37 -9.25
C ASP A 77 -8.97 0.90 -9.25
N HIS A 78 -10.14 0.80 -9.85
CA HIS A 78 -11.18 1.82 -9.79
C HIS A 78 -12.20 1.58 -8.67
N GLY A 79 -12.41 0.35 -8.24
CA GLY A 79 -13.39 -0.02 -7.21
C GLY A 79 -14.80 0.57 -7.42
N GLY A 80 -15.14 1.00 -8.65
CA GLY A 80 -16.39 1.71 -8.97
C GLY A 80 -16.37 3.22 -8.68
N PHE A 81 -15.26 3.78 -8.22
CA PHE A 81 -15.09 5.22 -7.95
C PHE A 81 -14.86 6.04 -9.23
N PRO A 82 -15.08 7.37 -9.18
CA PRO A 82 -14.88 8.27 -10.33
C PRO A 82 -13.44 8.32 -10.86
N VAL A 83 -12.46 8.04 -10.01
CA VAL A 83 -11.02 7.97 -10.32
C VAL A 83 -10.43 6.67 -9.78
N ASN A 84 -9.28 6.21 -10.32
CA ASN A 84 -8.58 5.07 -9.75
C ASN A 84 -7.91 5.44 -8.41
N ARG A 85 -7.44 4.44 -7.67
CA ARG A 85 -6.87 4.65 -6.33
C ARG A 85 -5.57 5.43 -6.35
N LEU A 86 -4.75 5.30 -7.40
CA LEU A 86 -3.55 6.12 -7.56
C LEU A 86 -3.91 7.59 -7.75
N GLU A 87 -4.86 7.89 -8.65
CA GLU A 87 -5.30 9.26 -8.88
C GLU A 87 -5.92 9.89 -7.62
N HIS A 88 -6.70 9.11 -6.85
CA HIS A 88 -7.19 9.54 -5.53
C HIS A 88 -6.04 9.95 -4.59
N SER A 89 -5.02 9.10 -4.45
CA SER A 89 -3.84 9.36 -3.62
C SER A 89 -3.07 10.61 -4.09
N LEU A 90 -2.90 10.76 -5.42
CA LEU A 90 -2.24 11.94 -6.01
C LEU A 90 -3.04 13.23 -5.79
N GLN A 91 -4.36 13.18 -5.92
CA GLN A 91 -5.23 14.33 -5.63
C GLN A 91 -5.15 14.72 -4.15
N THR A 92 -5.22 13.75 -3.25
CA THR A 92 -5.13 13.96 -1.80
C THR A 92 -3.81 14.66 -1.43
N ALA A 93 -2.68 14.13 -1.92
CA ALA A 93 -1.35 14.71 -1.69
C ALA A 93 -1.23 16.11 -2.31
N THR A 94 -1.69 16.31 -3.55
CA THR A 94 -1.61 17.61 -4.24
C THR A 94 -2.44 18.67 -3.53
N ARG A 95 -3.61 18.32 -2.98
CA ARG A 95 -4.43 19.24 -2.19
C ARG A 95 -3.72 19.65 -0.90
N ALA A 96 -3.14 18.68 -0.17
CA ALA A 96 -2.39 18.96 1.04
C ALA A 96 -1.15 19.84 0.76
N GLU A 97 -0.41 19.56 -0.30
CA GLU A 97 0.76 20.34 -0.71
C GLU A 97 0.37 21.80 -1.08
N ARG A 98 -0.69 21.99 -1.88
CA ARG A 98 -1.20 23.32 -2.25
C ARG A 98 -1.76 24.09 -1.07
N ALA A 99 -2.21 23.41 -0.03
CA ALA A 99 -2.62 24.02 1.23
C ALA A 99 -1.44 24.37 2.16
N GLY A 100 -0.18 24.09 1.74
CA GLY A 100 1.02 24.43 2.48
C GLY A 100 1.31 23.48 3.66
N LYS A 101 0.83 22.24 3.60
CA LYS A 101 1.19 21.21 4.59
C LYS A 101 2.65 20.84 4.45
N ASP A 102 3.25 20.42 5.57
CA ASP A 102 4.65 19.96 5.60
C ASP A 102 4.85 18.64 4.82
N ASP A 103 6.11 18.35 4.50
CA ASP A 103 6.53 17.19 3.72
C ASP A 103 6.04 15.87 4.30
N GLU A 104 6.05 15.72 5.64
CA GLU A 104 5.59 14.50 6.31
C GLU A 104 4.08 14.30 6.12
N TYR A 105 3.30 15.39 6.24
CA TYR A 105 1.86 15.34 6.00
C TYR A 105 1.53 14.98 4.54
N VAL A 106 2.20 15.64 3.59
CA VAL A 106 2.02 15.39 2.14
C VAL A 106 2.39 13.95 1.80
N PHE A 107 3.49 13.43 2.35
CA PHE A 107 3.88 12.03 2.20
C PHE A 107 2.78 11.09 2.75
N CYS A 108 2.28 11.35 3.95
CA CYS A 108 1.19 10.54 4.53
C CYS A 108 -0.10 10.61 3.70
N ALA A 109 -0.44 11.79 3.18
CA ALA A 109 -1.57 11.98 2.28
C ALA A 109 -1.43 11.16 0.97
N LEU A 110 -0.21 11.05 0.44
CA LEU A 110 0.07 10.24 -0.75
C LEU A 110 -0.08 8.74 -0.50
N VAL A 111 0.35 8.26 0.67
CA VAL A 111 0.49 6.82 0.92
C VAL A 111 -0.62 6.23 1.80
N HIS A 112 -1.64 7.01 2.17
CA HIS A 112 -2.65 6.56 3.13
C HIS A 112 -3.41 5.31 2.68
N ASP A 113 -3.60 5.13 1.37
CA ASP A 113 -4.32 4.02 0.74
C ASP A 113 -3.42 2.93 0.14
N ILE A 114 -2.08 2.95 0.32
CA ILE A 114 -1.19 1.97 -0.31
C ILE A 114 -1.45 0.51 0.08
N GLY A 115 -2.23 0.28 1.14
CA GLY A 115 -2.67 -1.04 1.56
C GLY A 115 -3.84 -1.60 0.75
N ASP A 116 -4.51 -0.80 -0.06
CA ASP A 116 -5.81 -1.16 -0.65
C ASP A 116 -5.71 -2.37 -1.62
N THR A 117 -4.66 -2.42 -2.45
CA THR A 117 -4.39 -3.56 -3.33
C THR A 117 -4.00 -4.84 -2.58
N LEU A 118 -3.50 -4.73 -1.34
CA LEU A 118 -3.10 -5.87 -0.53
C LEU A 118 -4.28 -6.43 0.27
N SER A 119 -5.07 -5.57 0.90
CA SER A 119 -6.27 -5.95 1.64
C SER A 119 -7.18 -4.74 1.86
N PRO A 120 -8.26 -4.59 1.07
CA PRO A 120 -9.22 -3.49 1.24
C PRO A 120 -9.90 -3.47 2.61
N TYR A 121 -9.95 -4.61 3.30
CA TYR A 121 -10.61 -4.74 4.61
C TYR A 121 -9.91 -3.96 5.74
N ASN A 122 -8.59 -3.81 5.64
CA ASN A 122 -7.76 -3.18 6.67
C ASN A 122 -6.60 -2.37 6.08
N HIS A 123 -6.80 -1.81 4.88
CA HIS A 123 -5.78 -1.00 4.19
C HIS A 123 -5.18 0.12 5.07
N PRO A 124 -5.95 0.80 5.97
CA PRO A 124 -5.38 1.82 6.83
C PRO A 124 -4.33 1.26 7.80
N ASP A 125 -4.55 0.06 8.35
CA ASP A 125 -3.59 -0.59 9.24
C ASP A 125 -2.31 -0.98 8.49
N ILE A 126 -2.43 -1.45 7.24
CA ILE A 126 -1.28 -1.79 6.39
C ILE A 126 -0.46 -0.54 6.08
N ALA A 127 -1.09 0.52 5.60
CA ALA A 127 -0.44 1.80 5.32
C ALA A 127 0.25 2.33 6.59
N ALA A 128 -0.46 2.38 7.72
CA ALA A 128 0.06 2.82 8.99
C ALA A 128 1.27 1.99 9.46
N ALA A 129 1.24 0.66 9.31
CA ALA A 129 2.36 -0.20 9.68
C ALA A 129 3.62 0.09 8.85
N ILE A 130 3.46 0.40 7.56
CA ILE A 130 4.57 0.74 6.67
C ILE A 130 5.19 2.09 7.06
N VAL A 131 4.36 3.11 7.33
CA VAL A 131 4.88 4.47 7.61
C VAL A 131 5.35 4.67 9.05
N LYS A 132 4.89 3.87 9.99
CA LYS A 132 5.14 4.04 11.44
C LYS A 132 6.59 4.35 11.82
N PRO A 133 7.63 3.71 11.25
CA PRO A 133 9.02 4.00 11.63
C PRO A 133 9.53 5.37 11.18
N PHE A 134 8.80 6.07 10.31
CA PHE A 134 9.29 7.22 9.55
C PHE A 134 8.55 8.52 9.82
N VAL A 135 7.41 8.46 10.52
CA VAL A 135 6.52 9.60 10.71
C VAL A 135 6.21 9.85 12.18
N SER A 136 5.73 11.03 12.49
CA SER A 136 5.27 11.42 13.82
C SER A 136 4.03 10.63 14.26
N GLU A 137 3.79 10.56 15.57
CA GLU A 137 2.60 9.91 16.13
C GLU A 137 1.31 10.52 15.58
N ALA A 138 1.30 11.83 15.34
CA ALA A 138 0.15 12.53 14.79
C ALA A 138 -0.19 12.06 13.37
N ASN A 139 0.79 11.92 12.50
CA ASN A 139 0.63 11.45 11.14
C ASN A 139 0.39 9.93 11.08
N TYR A 140 1.04 9.16 11.96
CA TYR A 140 0.72 7.74 12.12
C TYR A 140 -0.75 7.52 12.50
N PHE A 141 -1.26 8.27 13.51
CA PHE A 141 -2.66 8.21 13.91
C PHE A 141 -3.60 8.56 12.75
N MET A 142 -3.31 9.63 12.04
CA MET A 142 -4.07 10.09 10.88
C MET A 142 -4.19 9.00 9.81
N VAL A 143 -3.08 8.40 9.38
CA VAL A 143 -3.09 7.32 8.39
C VAL A 143 -3.82 6.09 8.91
N LYS A 144 -3.60 5.72 10.17
CA LYS A 144 -4.21 4.52 10.77
C LYS A 144 -5.73 4.59 10.85
N HIS A 145 -6.29 5.76 11.12
CA HIS A 145 -7.71 5.90 11.43
C HIS A 145 -8.49 6.62 10.31
N HIS A 146 -7.83 7.02 9.20
CA HIS A 146 -8.50 7.78 8.15
C HIS A 146 -9.78 7.10 7.66
N GLY A 147 -9.82 5.80 7.49
CA GLY A 147 -11.01 5.08 7.00
C GLY A 147 -12.24 5.27 7.90
N GLU A 148 -12.08 5.26 9.24
CA GLU A 148 -13.18 5.52 10.17
C GLU A 148 -13.59 7.01 10.16
N PHE A 149 -12.66 7.92 9.94
CA PHE A 149 -12.95 9.34 9.82
C PHE A 149 -13.60 9.70 8.48
N GLN A 150 -13.15 9.06 7.40
CA GLN A 150 -13.77 9.19 6.08
C GLN A 150 -15.17 8.60 6.05
N GLY A 151 -15.41 7.51 6.80
CA GLY A 151 -16.72 6.90 6.97
C GLY A 151 -17.82 7.87 7.40
N TYR A 152 -17.47 8.97 8.09
CA TYR A 152 -18.40 10.05 8.44
C TYR A 152 -19.18 10.58 7.23
N TYR A 153 -18.61 10.54 6.03
CA TYR A 153 -19.20 11.11 4.83
C TYR A 153 -20.09 10.15 4.03
N PHE A 154 -20.00 8.81 4.30
CA PHE A 154 -20.74 7.85 3.46
C PHE A 154 -21.24 6.58 4.18
N TRP A 155 -20.83 6.30 5.41
CA TRP A 155 -21.19 5.05 6.09
C TRP A 155 -22.68 4.89 6.31
N ASP A 156 -23.44 5.97 6.47
CA ASP A 156 -24.91 5.89 6.58
C ASP A 156 -25.55 5.29 5.31
N TYR A 157 -24.97 5.51 4.13
CA TYR A 157 -25.48 4.94 2.88
C TYR A 157 -25.29 3.42 2.77
N ILE A 158 -24.38 2.84 3.55
CA ILE A 158 -24.09 1.40 3.56
C ILE A 158 -24.47 0.73 4.88
N GLY A 159 -25.21 1.44 5.75
CA GLY A 159 -25.75 0.92 7.01
C GLY A 159 -24.73 0.77 8.13
N LEU A 160 -23.62 1.53 8.08
CA LEU A 160 -22.63 1.62 9.14
C LEU A 160 -22.78 2.94 9.92
N ASP A 161 -22.19 3.01 11.12
CA ASP A 161 -22.25 4.21 11.97
C ASP A 161 -21.28 5.30 11.48
N ALA A 162 -21.83 6.36 10.86
CA ALA A 162 -21.05 7.51 10.42
C ALA A 162 -20.34 8.25 11.57
N ASN A 163 -20.77 8.09 12.81
CA ASN A 163 -20.15 8.71 13.99
C ASN A 163 -19.11 7.82 14.68
N ALA A 164 -18.72 6.69 14.10
CA ALA A 164 -17.74 5.76 14.68
C ALA A 164 -16.42 6.43 15.08
N ARG A 165 -16.00 7.51 14.37
CA ARG A 165 -14.83 8.34 14.71
C ARG A 165 -14.93 9.04 16.07
N ASP A 166 -16.14 9.20 16.64
CA ASP A 166 -16.37 9.94 17.89
C ASP A 166 -15.70 9.29 19.09
N LYS A 167 -15.41 7.99 19.04
CA LYS A 167 -14.61 7.28 20.05
C LYS A 167 -13.20 7.87 20.22
N TYR A 168 -12.72 8.59 19.23
CA TYR A 168 -11.39 9.24 19.23
C TYR A 168 -11.40 10.72 19.62
N ARG A 169 -12.55 11.32 20.02
CA ARG A 169 -12.67 12.76 20.34
C ARG A 169 -11.68 13.25 21.39
N ASN A 170 -11.23 12.38 22.28
CA ASN A 170 -10.24 12.72 23.31
C ASN A 170 -8.79 12.57 22.84
N SER A 171 -8.55 12.10 21.62
CA SER A 171 -7.20 12.03 21.06
C SER A 171 -6.69 13.43 20.70
N PRO A 172 -5.42 13.77 21.03
CA PRO A 172 -4.83 15.04 20.58
C PRO A 172 -4.69 15.12 19.06
N HIS A 173 -4.89 14.02 18.35
CA HIS A 173 -4.76 13.93 16.90
C HIS A 173 -6.12 13.90 16.17
N PHE A 174 -7.23 14.04 16.92
CA PHE A 174 -8.58 13.96 16.36
C PHE A 174 -8.82 15.03 15.29
N GLU A 175 -8.58 16.30 15.62
CA GLU A 175 -8.84 17.43 14.71
C GLU A 175 -7.96 17.37 13.45
N ARG A 176 -6.70 16.90 13.58
CA ARG A 176 -5.80 16.69 12.44
C ARG A 176 -6.38 15.66 11.46
N THR A 177 -6.96 14.57 11.98
CA THR A 177 -7.56 13.52 11.14
C THR A 177 -8.90 13.96 10.55
N VAL A 178 -9.69 14.77 11.30
CA VAL A 178 -10.89 15.42 10.76
C VAL A 178 -10.53 16.35 9.59
N GLU A 179 -9.51 17.18 9.76
CA GLU A 179 -9.01 18.07 8.69
C GLU A 179 -8.57 17.23 7.48
N PHE A 180 -7.75 16.20 7.68
CA PHE A 180 -7.25 15.35 6.61
C PHE A 180 -8.39 14.76 5.78
N CYS A 181 -9.33 14.08 6.42
CA CYS A 181 -10.45 13.46 5.73
C CYS A 181 -11.41 14.48 5.14
N GLY A 182 -11.62 15.62 5.82
CA GLY A 182 -12.57 16.65 5.38
C GLY A 182 -12.09 17.46 4.19
N GLU A 183 -10.84 17.90 4.23
CA GLU A 183 -10.33 18.89 3.26
C GLU A 183 -9.61 18.20 2.07
N TYR A 184 -8.96 17.05 2.29
CA TYR A 184 -8.07 16.47 1.29
C TYR A 184 -8.57 15.12 0.77
N ASP A 185 -8.90 14.17 1.64
CA ASP A 185 -9.21 12.80 1.28
C ASP A 185 -10.60 12.68 0.61
N GLN A 186 -11.68 13.02 1.31
CA GLN A 186 -13.06 12.88 0.76
C GLN A 186 -13.33 13.78 -0.46
N THR A 187 -12.49 14.80 -0.70
CA THR A 187 -12.60 15.69 -1.86
C THR A 187 -11.80 15.22 -3.08
N ALA A 188 -11.04 14.12 -2.96
CA ALA A 188 -10.07 13.64 -3.95
C ALA A 188 -10.66 12.65 -4.97
N PHE A 189 -11.90 12.86 -5.42
CA PHE A 189 -12.59 12.00 -6.40
C PHE A 189 -13.04 12.78 -7.63
N ASN A 190 -12.37 13.86 -7.97
CA ASN A 190 -12.73 14.71 -9.10
C ASN A 190 -11.90 14.38 -10.33
N ALA A 191 -12.50 13.73 -11.34
CA ALA A 191 -11.83 13.35 -12.60
C ALA A 191 -11.29 14.55 -13.42
N SER A 192 -11.72 15.78 -13.11
CA SER A 192 -11.21 17.00 -13.76
C SER A 192 -10.14 17.72 -12.94
N TYR A 193 -9.77 17.21 -11.76
CA TYR A 193 -8.73 17.81 -10.95
C TYR A 193 -7.35 17.48 -11.51
N VAL A 194 -6.52 18.51 -11.67
CA VAL A 194 -5.14 18.32 -12.14
C VAL A 194 -4.23 18.10 -10.93
N SER A 195 -3.91 16.85 -10.65
CA SER A 195 -2.94 16.46 -9.64
C SER A 195 -1.50 16.56 -10.15
N ASN A 196 -0.54 16.64 -9.23
CA ASN A 196 0.86 16.42 -9.58
C ASN A 196 1.07 14.93 -9.87
N PRO A 197 1.93 14.55 -10.84
CA PRO A 197 2.19 13.15 -11.17
C PRO A 197 3.02 12.46 -10.07
N LEU A 198 3.04 11.13 -10.06
CA LEU A 198 3.78 10.35 -9.06
C LEU A 198 5.28 10.70 -9.03
N GLU A 199 5.86 10.98 -10.20
CA GLU A 199 7.27 11.36 -10.36
C GLU A 199 7.63 12.65 -9.59
N HIS A 200 6.66 13.55 -9.41
CA HIS A 200 6.82 14.75 -8.58
C HIS A 200 7.10 14.38 -7.11
N TYR A 201 6.47 13.32 -6.62
CA TYR A 201 6.57 12.87 -5.23
C TYR A 201 7.66 11.83 -4.97
N GLU A 202 8.26 11.22 -6.01
CA GLU A 202 9.32 10.23 -5.81
C GLU A 202 10.50 10.74 -4.96
N PRO A 203 11.01 11.98 -5.13
CA PRO A 203 12.04 12.52 -4.25
C PRO A 203 11.60 12.59 -2.78
N LEU A 204 10.37 13.02 -2.52
CA LEU A 204 9.79 13.09 -1.18
C LEU A 204 9.69 11.69 -0.54
N ILE A 205 9.18 10.70 -1.29
CA ILE A 205 9.10 9.31 -0.82
C ILE A 205 10.48 8.80 -0.42
N ARG A 206 11.50 9.06 -1.24
CA ARG A 206 12.88 8.64 -0.95
C ARG A 206 13.45 9.35 0.26
N GLN A 207 13.22 10.65 0.41
CA GLN A 207 13.62 11.43 1.58
C GLN A 207 13.01 10.86 2.86
N MET A 208 11.71 10.58 2.85
CA MET A 208 10.98 10.10 4.03
C MET A 208 11.34 8.66 4.43
N LEU A 209 11.64 7.79 3.47
CA LEU A 209 11.87 6.36 3.69
C LEU A 209 13.34 5.94 3.67
N CYS A 210 14.27 6.83 3.28
CA CYS A 210 15.68 6.62 3.51
C CYS A 210 15.94 6.92 4.99
N GLY A 211 16.00 5.89 5.84
CA GLY A 211 16.35 6.06 7.24
C GLY A 211 17.66 6.84 7.37
N THR A 212 17.65 7.80 8.27
CA THR A 212 18.84 8.53 8.80
C THR A 212 19.86 7.57 9.39
#